data_fc702b2e96a2df997980207d5df57e66
#
_entry.id   fc702b2e96a2df997980207d5df57e66
#
_cell.length_a   1.000
_cell.length_b   1.000
_cell.length_c   1.000
_cell.angle_alpha   90.00
_cell.angle_beta   90.00
_cell.angle_gamma   90.00
#
_symmetry.space_group_name_H-M   'P 1'
#
loop_
_entity.id
_entity.type
_entity.pdbx_description
1 polymer ?
#
loop_
_entity_poly.entity_id
_entity_poly.type
_entity_poly.pdbx_seq_one_letter_code
_entity_poly.pdbx_strand_id
1 'polypeptide(L)' 'MVIVLRDGEEVHGYIEWYDKHCIKLNRNGAANLMIYKPAIKYMFKEGENGRK' A
#
# COMPACT_ATOMS: atom_id res chain seq x y z
N MET A 1 -2.95 3.03 5.67
CA MET A 1 -3.11 1.98 4.65
C MET A 1 -1.91 1.06 4.65
N VAL A 2 -2.12 -0.20 4.67
CA VAL A 2 -1.06 -1.20 4.62
C VAL A 2 -1.20 -1.95 3.31
N ILE A 3 -0.11 -2.02 2.55
CA ILE A 3 -0.09 -2.74 1.29
C ILE A 3 0.88 -3.90 1.43
N VAL A 4 0.37 -5.10 1.20
CA VAL A 4 1.18 -6.31 1.29
C VAL A 4 1.53 -6.74 -0.12
N LEU A 5 2.81 -6.82 -0.38
CA LEU A 5 3.30 -7.16 -1.70
C LEU A 5 3.40 -8.67 -1.86
N ARG A 6 3.55 -9.10 -3.10
CA ARG A 6 3.53 -10.52 -3.39
C ARG A 6 4.67 -11.28 -2.76
N ASP A 7 5.77 -10.61 -2.48
CA ASP A 7 6.89 -11.26 -1.82
C ASP A 7 6.74 -11.26 -0.30
N GLY A 8 5.64 -10.77 0.20
CA GLY A 8 5.38 -10.76 1.64
C GLY A 8 5.78 -9.49 2.34
N GLU A 9 6.37 -8.55 1.62
CA GLU A 9 6.79 -7.31 2.24
C GLU A 9 5.58 -6.41 2.47
N GLU A 10 5.54 -5.75 3.62
CA GLU A 10 4.47 -4.82 3.94
C GLU A 10 4.98 -3.40 3.86
N VAL A 11 4.21 -2.52 3.27
CA VAL A 11 4.53 -1.11 3.25
C VAL A 11 3.36 -0.33 3.83
N HIS A 12 3.67 0.69 4.59
CA HIS A 12 2.69 1.48 5.31
C HIS A 12 2.73 2.92 4.84
N GLY A 13 1.59 3.54 4.74
CA GLY A 13 1.49 4.91 4.33
C GLY A 13 0.08 5.23 3.93
N TYR A 14 -0.07 6.30 3.16
CA TYR A 14 -1.40 6.59 2.64
C TYR A 14 -1.30 6.78 1.12
N ILE A 15 -2.38 6.48 0.44
CA ILE A 15 -2.42 6.56 -1.00
C ILE A 15 -2.60 8.01 -1.38
N GLU A 16 -1.63 8.55 -2.10
CA GLU A 16 -1.69 9.91 -2.55
C GLU A 16 -2.55 10.01 -3.81
N TRP A 17 -2.37 9.07 -4.71
CA TRP A 17 -3.22 8.93 -5.87
C TRP A 17 -2.97 7.54 -6.47
N TYR A 18 -3.83 7.15 -7.38
CA TYR A 18 -3.67 5.87 -8.05
C TYR A 18 -4.24 5.98 -9.44
N ASP A 19 -3.85 5.05 -10.29
CA ASP A 19 -4.43 4.93 -11.61
C ASP A 19 -4.67 3.45 -11.89
N LYS A 20 -4.87 3.15 -13.16
CA LYS A 20 -5.18 1.80 -13.58
C LYS A 20 -4.09 0.81 -13.26
N HIS A 21 -2.85 1.23 -13.23
CA HIS A 21 -1.72 0.30 -13.09
C HIS A 21 -0.90 0.50 -11.84
N CYS A 22 -0.95 1.65 -11.23
CA CYS A 22 -0.03 2.01 -10.16
C CYS A 22 -0.74 2.70 -9.02
N ILE A 23 -0.11 2.63 -7.85
CA ILE A 23 -0.54 3.37 -6.68
C ILE A 23 0.65 4.15 -6.17
N LYS A 24 0.49 5.44 -5.93
CA LYS A 24 1.54 6.21 -5.29
C LYS A 24 1.26 6.27 -3.81
N LEU A 25 2.17 5.67 -3.04
CA LEU A 25 2.03 5.60 -1.60
C LEU A 25 2.96 6.62 -0.97
N ASN A 26 2.40 7.49 -0.15
CA ASN A 26 3.16 8.49 0.58
C ASN A 26 3.51 7.91 1.93
N ARG A 27 4.79 7.77 2.22
CA ARG A 27 5.24 7.17 3.45
C ARG A 27 5.83 8.22 4.35
N ASN A 28 5.36 8.24 5.58
CA ASN A 28 5.84 9.20 6.55
C ASN A 28 7.25 8.84 6.98
N GLY A 29 8.19 9.74 6.76
CA GLY A 29 9.56 9.51 7.17
C GLY A 29 10.37 8.61 6.26
N ALA A 30 9.85 8.28 5.10
CA ALA A 30 10.55 7.43 4.15
C ALA A 30 10.21 7.87 2.75
N ALA A 31 10.90 7.34 1.77
CA ALA A 31 10.67 7.70 0.38
C ALA A 31 9.29 7.22 -0.06
N ASN A 32 8.62 8.04 -0.85
CA ASN A 32 7.36 7.63 -1.42
C ASN A 32 7.58 6.53 -2.45
N LEU A 33 6.59 5.69 -2.62
CA LEU A 33 6.71 4.55 -3.52
C LEU A 33 5.68 4.62 -4.61
N MET A 34 6.07 4.20 -5.79
CA MET A 34 5.16 3.92 -6.88
C MET A 34 5.04 2.42 -6.98
N ILE A 35 3.89 1.89 -6.70
CA ILE A 35 3.72 0.45 -6.62
C ILE A 35 2.84 -0.01 -7.76
N TYR A 36 3.32 -0.94 -8.55
CA TYR A 36 2.53 -1.55 -9.60
C TYR A 36 1.47 -2.44 -8.97
N LYS A 37 0.26 -2.30 -9.40
CA LYS A 37 -0.85 -3.09 -8.85
C LYS A 37 -0.62 -4.59 -8.93
N PRO A 38 -0.06 -5.13 -10.02
CA PRO A 38 0.19 -6.57 -10.05
C PRO A 38 1.15 -7.09 -8.98
N ALA A 39 1.95 -6.19 -8.40
CA ALA A 39 2.85 -6.60 -7.33
C ALA A 39 2.17 -6.63 -5.98
N ILE A 40 0.93 -6.19 -5.89
CA ILE A 40 0.20 -6.13 -4.64
C ILE A 40 -0.57 -7.41 -4.44
N LYS A 41 -0.37 -8.03 -3.28
CA LYS A 41 -1.12 -9.20 -2.91
C LYS A 41 -2.48 -8.79 -2.36
N TYR A 42 -2.47 -7.86 -1.42
CA TYR A 42 -3.70 -7.26 -0.91
C TYR A 42 -3.34 -6.01 -0.12
N MET A 43 -4.33 -5.23 0.22
CA MET A 43 -4.11 -4.07 1.04
C MET A 43 -5.31 -3.87 1.94
N PHE A 44 -5.09 -3.21 3.07
CA PHE A 44 -6.16 -2.96 4.01
C PHE A 44 -5.90 -1.67 4.75
N LYS A 45 -6.94 -1.15 5.34
CA LYS A 45 -6.84 0.09 6.05
C LYS A 45 -6.38 -0.18 7.46
N GLU A 46 -5.33 0.52 7.86
CA GLU A 46 -4.76 0.35 9.17
C GLU A 46 -5.79 0.74 10.22
N GLY A 47 -5.89 -0.04 11.25
CA GLY A 47 -6.84 0.24 12.31
C GLY A 47 -8.18 -0.40 12.15
N GLU A 48 -8.45 -1.00 11.00
CA GLU A 48 -9.72 -1.65 10.78
C GLU A 48 -9.64 -3.14 10.77
N ASN A 49 -8.44 -3.64 10.76
CA ASN A 49 -8.25 -5.07 10.54
C ASN A 49 -8.85 -5.93 11.62
N GLY A 50 -9.09 -5.43 12.73
CA GLY A 50 -9.63 -6.23 13.81
C GLY A 50 -11.10 -6.32 13.85
N ARG A 51 -11.72 -5.67 12.95
CA ARG A 51 -13.08 -5.69 13.00
C ARG A 51 -13.60 -6.62 12.17
N LYS A 52 -13.42 -7.12 11.81
CA LYS A 52 -13.94 -7.94 10.96
C LYS A 52 -14.22 -8.83 11.04
#